data_3ba7b2f26be71657c2d1068ba8afab44
#
_entry.id   3ba7b2f26be71657c2d1068ba8afab44
#
_cell.length_a   1.000
_cell.length_b   1.000
_cell.length_c   1.000
_cell.angle_alpha   90.00
_cell.angle_beta   90.00
_cell.angle_gamma   90.00
#
_symmetry.space_group_name_H-M   'P 1'
#
loop_
_entity.id
_entity.type
_entity.pdbx_description
1 polymer ?
#
loop_
_entity_poly.entity_id
_entity_poly.type
_entity_poly.pdbx_seq_one_letter_code
_entity_poly.pdbx_strand_id
1 'polypeptide(L)'
;MASWHTTPLTSIALATDGTDPASANLLGHAIVTTTGTPQGGIMQTLVDQQITQTPAPIPAEATAIHGITNQAAALGTTPEDALLSIAGHLNQTQHPVVAFNAPWLFAVLDGMCDRYGFNPIRPGILIDPLVLDKANTSHIRSGGRRLPAVCSRYNVDEPMSGTQSANAHAAGELASTILTTIPKFRRMNPVQLSTACQSWYIEAETEFRTYLRSQGTEPNTEMTPWPSLDLPLAS
;
A
#
# COMPACT_ATOMS: atom_id res chain seq x y z
N MET A 1 -21.75 -13.91 5.37
CA MET A 1 -21.05 -12.61 5.28
C MET A 1 -19.63 -12.83 5.78
N ALA A 2 -18.62 -12.39 5.05
CA ALA A 2 -17.24 -12.43 5.57
C ALA A 2 -17.16 -11.58 6.83
N SER A 3 -16.58 -12.14 7.89
CA SER A 3 -16.34 -11.40 9.12
C SER A 3 -14.95 -10.79 9.04
N TRP A 4 -14.83 -9.50 8.83
CA TRP A 4 -13.55 -8.79 8.83
C TRP A 4 -12.76 -9.00 10.13
N HIS A 5 -13.42 -9.29 11.24
CA HIS A 5 -12.77 -9.61 12.52
C HIS A 5 -11.88 -10.86 12.47
N THR A 6 -12.18 -11.81 11.58
CA THR A 6 -11.45 -13.07 11.46
C THR A 6 -10.80 -13.27 10.09
N THR A 7 -11.00 -12.35 9.16
CA THR A 7 -10.37 -12.40 7.85
C THR A 7 -8.92 -11.90 7.97
N PRO A 8 -7.91 -12.75 7.72
CA PRO A 8 -6.53 -12.29 7.71
C PRO A 8 -6.31 -11.31 6.55
N LEU A 9 -5.48 -10.31 6.79
CA LEU A 9 -5.07 -9.30 5.80
C LEU A 9 -3.54 -9.39 5.63
N THR A 10 -3.05 -9.33 4.41
CA THR A 10 -1.61 -9.28 4.12
C THR A 10 -1.23 -7.88 3.71
N SER A 11 -0.57 -7.12 4.59
CA SER A 11 -0.13 -5.76 4.32
C SER A 11 1.30 -5.72 3.79
N ILE A 12 1.57 -4.79 2.87
CA ILE A 12 2.90 -4.52 2.34
C ILE A 12 3.24 -3.03 2.43
N ALA A 13 4.49 -2.72 2.74
CA ALA A 13 5.07 -1.39 2.62
C ALA A 13 6.48 -1.47 2.03
N LEU A 14 6.88 -0.41 1.32
CA LEU A 14 8.16 -0.29 0.66
C LEU A 14 8.98 0.87 1.29
N ALA A 15 10.30 0.75 1.22
CA ALA A 15 11.24 1.85 1.32
C ALA A 15 11.88 2.06 -0.05
N THR A 16 12.00 3.32 -0.49
CA THR A 16 12.52 3.69 -1.82
C THR A 16 13.51 4.84 -1.70
N ASP A 17 14.38 4.99 -2.69
CA ASP A 17 15.36 6.08 -2.77
C ASP A 17 14.77 7.40 -3.31
N GLY A 18 13.53 7.38 -3.79
CA GLY A 18 12.85 8.55 -4.35
C GLY A 18 11.33 8.42 -4.28
N THR A 19 10.65 9.49 -4.70
CA THR A 19 9.18 9.59 -4.70
C THR A 19 8.54 9.42 -6.09
N ASP A 20 9.34 9.48 -7.16
CA ASP A 20 8.88 9.22 -8.51
C ASP A 20 8.85 7.70 -8.78
N PRO A 21 7.66 7.09 -8.93
CA PRO A 21 7.55 5.65 -9.04
C PRO A 21 8.21 5.07 -10.31
N ALA A 22 8.36 5.88 -11.38
CA ALA A 22 8.96 5.42 -12.63
C ALA A 22 10.47 5.18 -12.51
N SER A 23 11.15 5.95 -11.65
CA SER A 23 12.61 5.92 -11.48
C SER A 23 13.08 5.41 -10.12
N ALA A 24 12.21 5.36 -9.12
CA ALA A 24 12.57 4.93 -7.77
C ALA A 24 13.12 3.49 -7.73
N ASN A 25 14.15 3.27 -6.93
CA ASN A 25 14.64 1.95 -6.62
C ASN A 25 14.03 1.47 -5.30
N LEU A 26 13.70 0.18 -5.25
CA LEU A 26 13.31 -0.50 -4.03
C LEU A 26 14.53 -0.67 -3.13
N LEU A 27 14.50 -0.08 -1.95
CA LEU A 27 15.53 -0.22 -0.91
C LEU A 27 15.17 -1.24 0.15
N GLY A 28 13.92 -1.60 0.25
CA GLY A 28 13.44 -2.63 1.14
C GLY A 28 11.93 -2.74 1.16
N HIS A 29 11.45 -3.89 1.62
CA HIS A 29 10.03 -4.14 1.82
C HIS A 29 9.78 -4.83 3.16
N ALA A 30 8.53 -4.78 3.60
CA ALA A 30 8.03 -5.62 4.68
C ALA A 30 6.61 -6.09 4.37
N ILE A 31 6.33 -7.35 4.69
CA ILE A 31 5.03 -7.99 4.53
C ILE A 31 4.59 -8.51 5.89
N VAL A 32 3.39 -8.12 6.30
CA VAL A 32 2.81 -8.43 7.61
C VAL A 32 1.44 -9.04 7.42
N THR A 33 1.15 -10.14 8.13
CA THR A 33 -0.22 -10.65 8.24
C THR A 33 -0.88 -10.09 9.50
N THR A 34 -2.06 -9.52 9.33
CA THR A 34 -2.88 -8.95 10.41
C THR A 34 -4.18 -9.75 10.51
N THR A 35 -4.51 -10.23 11.71
CA THR A 35 -5.75 -10.98 11.97
C THR A 35 -6.39 -10.49 13.26
N GLY A 36 -7.69 -10.28 13.24
CA GLY A 36 -8.44 -10.00 14.47
C GLY A 36 -8.53 -11.24 15.37
N THR A 37 -8.53 -11.03 16.69
CA THR A 37 -8.70 -12.10 17.66
C THR A 37 -10.15 -12.20 18.13
N PRO A 38 -10.62 -13.37 18.60
CA PRO A 38 -11.99 -13.53 19.13
C PRO A 38 -12.32 -12.58 20.27
N GLN A 39 -11.32 -12.07 20.98
CA GLN A 39 -11.46 -11.12 22.09
C GLN A 39 -11.50 -9.65 21.64
N GLY A 40 -11.53 -9.40 20.32
CA GLY A 40 -11.57 -8.05 19.74
C GLY A 40 -10.21 -7.34 19.62
N GLY A 41 -9.11 -8.05 19.90
CA GLY A 41 -7.75 -7.55 19.65
C GLY A 41 -7.27 -7.83 18.22
N ILE A 42 -6.05 -7.40 17.93
CA ILE A 42 -5.35 -7.64 16.67
C ILE A 42 -4.07 -8.41 16.96
N MET A 43 -3.82 -9.43 16.14
CA MET A 43 -2.55 -10.16 16.10
C MET A 43 -1.85 -9.87 14.79
N GLN A 44 -0.58 -9.54 14.85
CA GLN A 44 0.25 -9.26 13.66
C GLN A 44 1.49 -10.16 13.66
N THR A 45 1.81 -10.66 12.47
CA THR A 45 3.01 -11.48 12.24
C THR A 45 3.78 -10.91 11.07
N LEU A 46 5.04 -10.56 11.28
CA LEU A 46 5.97 -10.23 10.19
C LEU A 46 6.25 -11.51 9.39
N VAL A 47 5.90 -11.49 8.11
CA VAL A 47 6.02 -12.65 7.21
C VAL A 47 7.32 -12.59 6.43
N ASP A 48 7.66 -11.39 5.93
CA ASP A 48 8.91 -11.14 5.21
C ASP A 48 9.36 -9.70 5.41
N GLN A 49 10.68 -9.53 5.50
CA GLN A 49 11.32 -8.21 5.54
C GLN A 49 12.71 -8.30 4.95
N GLN A 50 12.99 -7.51 3.93
CA GLN A 50 14.30 -7.49 3.28
C GLN A 50 14.76 -6.06 3.04
N ILE A 51 16.09 -5.88 3.05
CA ILE A 51 16.78 -4.71 2.50
C ILE A 51 17.30 -5.12 1.13
N THR A 52 17.18 -4.24 0.15
CA THR A 52 17.51 -4.50 -1.25
C THR A 52 18.73 -3.69 -1.65
N GLN A 53 19.62 -4.30 -2.42
CA GLN A 53 20.74 -3.61 -3.05
C GLN A 53 20.24 -2.53 -4.03
N THR A 54 21.01 -1.44 -4.14
CA THR A 54 20.71 -0.36 -5.09
C THR A 54 21.93 -0.02 -5.92
N PRO A 55 21.75 0.29 -7.22
CA PRO A 55 22.86 0.65 -8.11
C PRO A 55 23.45 2.05 -7.82
N ALA A 56 22.69 2.90 -7.12
CA ALA A 56 23.07 4.29 -6.85
C ALA A 56 23.13 4.57 -5.33
N PRO A 57 23.90 5.58 -4.90
CA PRO A 57 23.90 6.04 -3.52
C PRO A 57 22.51 6.49 -3.07
N ILE A 58 22.12 6.08 -1.87
CA ILE A 58 20.85 6.46 -1.27
C ILE A 58 20.92 7.93 -0.83
N PRO A 59 19.95 8.77 -1.24
CA PRO A 59 19.85 10.15 -0.78
C PRO A 59 19.74 10.25 0.74
N ALA A 60 20.38 11.24 1.34
CA ALA A 60 20.38 11.42 2.80
C ALA A 60 18.98 11.65 3.37
N GLU A 61 18.12 12.35 2.63
CA GLU A 61 16.71 12.57 2.97
C GLU A 61 15.90 11.27 2.99
N ALA A 62 16.16 10.34 2.08
CA ALA A 62 15.53 9.02 2.07
C ALA A 62 16.00 8.19 3.27
N THR A 63 17.30 8.16 3.52
CA THR A 63 17.88 7.50 4.72
C THR A 63 17.29 8.06 6.01
N ALA A 64 17.07 9.38 6.11
CA ALA A 64 16.46 10.01 7.29
C ALA A 64 15.02 9.53 7.53
N ILE A 65 14.30 9.10 6.50
CA ILE A 65 12.92 8.61 6.61
C ILE A 65 12.89 7.14 7.04
N HIS A 66 13.57 6.25 6.32
CA HIS A 66 13.44 4.79 6.51
C HIS A 66 14.64 4.14 7.24
N GLY A 67 15.72 4.88 7.48
CA GLY A 67 16.89 4.40 8.23
C GLY A 67 17.84 3.48 7.45
N ILE A 68 17.56 3.14 6.17
CA ILE A 68 18.42 2.28 5.36
C ILE A 68 19.62 3.11 4.89
N THR A 69 20.83 2.64 5.26
CA THR A 69 22.09 3.27 4.84
C THR A 69 22.66 2.59 3.61
N ASN A 70 23.59 3.25 2.90
CA ASN A 70 24.32 2.64 1.79
C ASN A 70 25.05 1.34 2.20
N GLN A 71 25.58 1.30 3.43
CA GLN A 71 26.24 0.11 3.96
C GLN A 71 25.25 -1.04 4.17
N ALA A 72 24.06 -0.76 4.69
CA ALA A 72 23.03 -1.79 4.87
C ALA A 72 22.51 -2.30 3.52
N ALA A 73 22.28 -1.41 2.56
CA ALA A 73 21.85 -1.78 1.21
C ALA A 73 22.89 -2.64 0.49
N ALA A 74 24.19 -2.35 0.63
CA ALA A 74 25.25 -3.16 0.01
C ALA A 74 25.28 -4.63 0.50
N LEU A 75 24.72 -4.91 1.67
CA LEU A 75 24.57 -6.25 2.25
C LEU A 75 23.18 -6.87 2.03
N GLY A 76 22.29 -6.14 1.35
CA GLY A 76 20.93 -6.56 1.08
C GLY A 76 20.82 -7.65 0.01
N THR A 77 19.61 -8.10 -0.22
CA THR A 77 19.26 -9.02 -1.31
C THR A 77 19.34 -8.32 -2.66
N THR A 78 19.46 -9.09 -3.74
CA THR A 78 19.37 -8.50 -5.09
C THR A 78 17.96 -7.96 -5.35
N PRO A 79 17.80 -6.97 -6.25
CA PRO A 79 16.47 -6.51 -6.66
C PRO A 79 15.59 -7.64 -7.20
N GLU A 80 16.19 -8.60 -7.94
CA GLU A 80 15.51 -9.76 -8.49
C GLU A 80 14.96 -10.68 -7.41
N ASP A 81 15.77 -11.00 -6.39
CA ASP A 81 15.34 -11.86 -5.28
C ASP A 81 14.24 -11.17 -4.44
N ALA A 82 14.35 -9.85 -4.23
CA ALA A 82 13.33 -9.07 -3.55
C ALA A 82 11.99 -9.08 -4.32
N LEU A 83 12.02 -8.91 -5.65
CA LEU A 83 10.83 -8.98 -6.50
C LEU A 83 10.21 -10.39 -6.50
N LEU A 84 11.04 -11.44 -6.55
CA LEU A 84 10.56 -12.83 -6.47
C LEU A 84 9.89 -13.11 -5.13
N SER A 85 10.46 -12.62 -4.03
CA SER A 85 9.87 -12.76 -2.69
C SER A 85 8.52 -12.04 -2.61
N ILE A 86 8.45 -10.77 -3.02
CA ILE A 86 7.21 -10.00 -3.02
C ILE A 86 6.15 -10.69 -3.89
N ALA A 87 6.51 -11.11 -5.12
CA ALA A 87 5.61 -11.80 -6.03
C ALA A 87 5.10 -13.13 -5.43
N GLY A 88 5.99 -13.91 -4.81
CA GLY A 88 5.63 -15.15 -4.13
C GLY A 88 4.60 -14.94 -3.03
N HIS A 89 4.77 -13.91 -2.22
CA HIS A 89 3.82 -13.61 -1.14
C HIS A 89 2.51 -12.99 -1.66
N LEU A 90 2.54 -12.04 -2.59
CA LEU A 90 1.34 -11.29 -2.99
C LEU A 90 0.48 -12.02 -4.03
N ASN A 91 1.08 -12.75 -4.97
CA ASN A 91 0.32 -13.47 -5.99
C ASN A 91 -0.25 -14.80 -5.50
N GLN A 92 0.30 -15.39 -4.44
CA GLN A 92 -0.12 -16.68 -3.91
C GLN A 92 -1.00 -16.58 -2.65
N THR A 93 -1.07 -15.41 -2.03
CA THR A 93 -1.89 -15.24 -0.82
C THR A 93 -3.37 -15.41 -1.12
N GLN A 94 -4.06 -16.12 -0.22
CA GLN A 94 -5.53 -16.20 -0.20
C GLN A 94 -6.15 -15.02 0.57
N HIS A 95 -5.32 -14.20 1.20
CA HIS A 95 -5.75 -13.05 1.99
C HIS A 95 -5.87 -11.81 1.11
N PRO A 96 -6.82 -10.90 1.40
CA PRO A 96 -6.80 -9.58 0.80
C PRO A 96 -5.46 -8.89 1.08
N VAL A 97 -4.84 -8.33 0.03
CA VAL A 97 -3.62 -7.54 0.15
C VAL A 97 -3.98 -6.11 0.55
N VAL A 98 -3.24 -5.56 1.50
CA VAL A 98 -3.39 -4.19 1.97
C VAL A 98 -2.14 -3.40 1.62
N ALA A 99 -2.31 -2.27 0.94
CA ALA A 99 -1.23 -1.33 0.65
C ALA A 99 -1.72 0.10 0.84
N PHE A 100 -1.09 0.88 1.70
CA PHE A 100 -1.41 2.29 1.85
C PHE A 100 -0.83 3.08 0.68
N ASN A 101 -1.69 3.83 -0.06
CA ASN A 101 -1.35 4.45 -1.33
C ASN A 101 -0.93 3.41 -2.39
N ALA A 102 -1.79 2.41 -2.56
CA ALA A 102 -1.56 1.26 -3.43
C ALA A 102 -1.16 1.63 -4.86
N PRO A 103 -1.77 2.60 -5.56
CA PRO A 103 -1.37 2.96 -6.92
C PRO A 103 0.10 3.37 -7.01
N TRP A 104 0.60 4.16 -6.07
CA TRP A 104 2.00 4.56 -6.03
C TRP A 104 2.92 3.37 -5.75
N LEU A 105 2.57 2.57 -4.73
CA LEU A 105 3.37 1.40 -4.33
C LEU A 105 3.54 0.41 -5.49
N PHE A 106 2.45 0.08 -6.16
CA PHE A 106 2.50 -0.85 -7.29
C PHE A 106 3.12 -0.24 -8.54
N ALA A 107 3.03 1.08 -8.76
CA ALA A 107 3.77 1.74 -9.82
C ALA A 107 5.29 1.64 -9.63
N VAL A 108 5.79 1.73 -8.38
CA VAL A 108 7.20 1.45 -8.07
C VAL A 108 7.56 0.00 -8.41
N LEU A 109 6.73 -0.96 -7.98
CA LEU A 109 6.96 -2.39 -8.30
C LEU A 109 6.92 -2.66 -9.80
N ASP A 110 6.00 -2.02 -10.54
CA ASP A 110 5.91 -2.14 -12.00
C ASP A 110 7.18 -1.60 -12.68
N GLY A 111 7.65 -0.43 -12.26
CA GLY A 111 8.91 0.12 -12.77
C GLY A 111 10.12 -0.78 -12.46
N MET A 112 10.14 -1.41 -11.28
CA MET A 112 11.17 -2.41 -10.93
C MET A 112 11.01 -3.68 -11.79
N CYS A 113 9.80 -4.22 -11.92
CA CYS A 113 9.54 -5.41 -12.76
C CYS A 113 9.97 -5.18 -14.19
N ASP A 114 9.66 -4.02 -14.78
CA ASP A 114 10.07 -3.66 -16.14
C ASP A 114 11.60 -3.62 -16.28
N ARG A 115 12.30 -2.97 -15.35
CA ARG A 115 13.78 -2.88 -15.36
C ARG A 115 14.49 -4.23 -15.24
N TYR A 116 13.89 -5.16 -14.48
CA TYR A 116 14.52 -6.48 -14.22
C TYR A 116 13.87 -7.63 -14.99
N GLY A 117 12.97 -7.35 -15.93
CA GLY A 117 12.37 -8.35 -16.83
C GLY A 117 11.36 -9.28 -16.15
N PHE A 118 10.67 -8.83 -15.12
CA PHE A 118 9.61 -9.56 -14.43
C PHE A 118 8.22 -9.16 -14.92
N ASN A 119 7.26 -10.08 -14.80
CA ASN A 119 5.86 -9.73 -14.97
C ASN A 119 5.38 -8.84 -13.82
N PRO A 120 4.43 -7.90 -14.06
CA PRO A 120 3.84 -7.08 -13.02
C PRO A 120 3.23 -7.91 -11.88
N ILE A 121 3.42 -7.47 -10.65
CA ILE A 121 2.86 -8.11 -9.45
C ILE A 121 1.43 -7.61 -9.28
N ARG A 122 0.45 -8.55 -9.30
CA ARG A 122 -0.97 -8.21 -9.21
C ARG A 122 -1.70 -9.09 -8.20
N PRO A 123 -2.00 -8.58 -7.00
CA PRO A 123 -2.81 -9.31 -6.04
C PRO A 123 -4.25 -9.43 -6.53
N GLY A 124 -4.90 -10.57 -6.28
CA GLY A 124 -6.28 -10.81 -6.70
C GLY A 124 -7.30 -9.91 -5.99
N ILE A 125 -7.04 -9.56 -4.73
CA ILE A 125 -7.88 -8.67 -3.90
C ILE A 125 -6.97 -7.63 -3.27
N LEU A 126 -7.21 -6.34 -3.57
CA LEU A 126 -6.41 -5.23 -3.07
C LEU A 126 -7.28 -4.22 -2.35
N ILE A 127 -6.85 -3.83 -1.15
CA ILE A 127 -7.50 -2.85 -0.29
C ILE A 127 -6.50 -1.74 0.01
N ASP A 128 -6.89 -0.49 -0.22
CA ASP A 128 -6.08 0.67 0.13
C ASP A 128 -6.75 1.48 1.25
N PRO A 129 -6.18 1.48 2.47
CA PRO A 129 -6.74 2.26 3.59
C PRO A 129 -6.83 3.76 3.32
N LEU A 130 -5.96 4.32 2.46
CA LEU A 130 -6.04 5.71 2.05
C LEU A 130 -7.29 5.98 1.20
N VAL A 131 -7.63 5.06 0.31
CA VAL A 131 -8.85 5.15 -0.50
C VAL A 131 -10.09 5.00 0.37
N LEU A 132 -10.07 4.05 1.33
CA LEU A 132 -11.16 3.90 2.30
C LEU A 132 -11.35 5.17 3.13
N ASP A 133 -10.26 5.78 3.60
CA ASP A 133 -10.30 7.04 4.33
C ASP A 133 -10.88 8.16 3.46
N LYS A 134 -10.44 8.32 2.22
CA LYS A 134 -11.00 9.30 1.28
C LYS A 134 -12.50 9.10 1.08
N ALA A 135 -12.95 7.85 0.87
CA ALA A 135 -14.35 7.51 0.68
C ALA A 135 -15.24 7.73 1.94
N ASN A 136 -14.63 7.66 3.13
CA ASN A 136 -15.32 7.89 4.41
C ASN A 136 -15.29 9.36 4.86
N THR A 137 -14.28 10.12 4.46
CA THR A 137 -14.01 11.49 4.93
C THR A 137 -13.78 12.45 3.77
N SER A 138 -14.66 12.44 2.78
CA SER A 138 -14.54 13.24 1.54
C SER A 138 -14.43 14.76 1.78
N HIS A 139 -14.90 15.25 2.93
CA HIS A 139 -14.81 16.67 3.32
C HIS A 139 -13.39 17.12 3.71
N ILE A 140 -12.46 16.19 3.99
CA ILE A 140 -11.07 16.52 4.33
C ILE A 140 -10.27 16.74 3.03
N ARG A 141 -9.92 17.98 2.73
CA ARG A 141 -9.36 18.36 1.43
C ARG A 141 -7.82 18.29 1.33
N SER A 142 -7.05 18.56 2.39
CA SER A 142 -5.59 18.59 2.30
C SER A 142 -4.88 18.30 3.62
N GLY A 143 -3.59 17.93 3.57
CA GLY A 143 -2.67 17.86 4.70
C GLY A 143 -2.79 16.64 5.62
N GLY A 144 -3.93 16.02 5.71
CA GLY A 144 -4.22 14.96 6.66
C GLY A 144 -4.29 13.55 6.07
N ARG A 145 -3.56 13.25 4.98
CA ARG A 145 -3.68 11.99 4.23
C ARG A 145 -2.41 11.13 4.25
N ARG A 146 -1.40 11.50 5.04
CA ARG A 146 -0.24 10.64 5.29
C ARG A 146 -0.64 9.53 6.27
N LEU A 147 0.03 8.39 6.22
CA LEU A 147 -0.29 7.23 7.06
C LEU A 147 -0.45 7.58 8.54
N PRO A 148 0.47 8.33 9.20
CA PRO A 148 0.29 8.70 10.61
C PRO A 148 -1.01 9.46 10.87
N ALA A 149 -1.33 10.46 10.04
CA ALA A 149 -2.52 11.27 10.22
C ALA A 149 -3.82 10.48 9.99
N VAL A 150 -3.80 9.48 9.12
CA VAL A 150 -4.94 8.58 8.92
C VAL A 150 -5.05 7.61 10.09
N CYS A 151 -3.94 7.06 10.60
CA CYS A 151 -3.92 6.22 11.82
C CYS A 151 -4.55 6.96 13.01
N SER A 152 -4.10 8.18 13.32
CA SER A 152 -4.66 9.01 14.40
C SER A 152 -6.18 9.20 14.24
N ARG A 153 -6.69 9.38 13.03
CA ARG A 153 -8.13 9.57 12.76
C ARG A 153 -8.97 8.36 13.18
N TYR A 154 -8.42 7.18 13.07
CA TYR A 154 -9.10 5.93 13.41
C TYR A 154 -8.67 5.34 14.76
N ASN A 155 -7.96 6.10 15.59
CA ASN A 155 -7.40 5.66 16.87
C ASN A 155 -6.52 4.41 16.74
N VAL A 156 -5.73 4.36 15.68
CA VAL A 156 -4.67 3.38 15.46
C VAL A 156 -3.34 4.05 15.78
N ASP A 157 -2.44 3.33 16.41
CA ASP A 157 -1.12 3.86 16.73
C ASP A 157 -0.37 4.27 15.46
N GLU A 158 0.24 5.45 15.51
CA GLU A 158 1.08 5.91 14.41
C GLU A 158 2.32 5.01 14.30
N PRO A 159 2.84 4.79 13.07
CA PRO A 159 4.08 4.03 12.94
C PRO A 159 5.21 4.73 13.72
N MET A 160 5.87 3.99 14.61
CA MET A 160 6.94 4.51 15.48
C MET A 160 8.17 5.04 14.71
N SER A 161 8.28 4.69 13.44
CA SER A 161 9.36 5.10 12.53
C SER A 161 8.87 5.06 11.08
N GLY A 162 9.64 5.67 10.16
CA GLY A 162 9.36 5.59 8.72
C GLY A 162 9.80 4.29 8.06
N THR A 163 10.16 3.25 8.83
CA THR A 163 10.60 1.97 8.27
C THR A 163 9.45 1.23 7.59
N GLN A 164 9.77 0.43 6.58
CA GLN A 164 8.79 -0.38 5.86
C GLN A 164 8.04 -1.34 6.79
N SER A 165 8.70 -1.90 7.81
CA SER A 165 8.06 -2.77 8.79
C SER A 165 7.01 -2.03 9.62
N ALA A 166 7.37 -0.87 10.19
CA ALA A 166 6.42 -0.06 10.96
C ALA A 166 5.22 0.38 10.12
N ASN A 167 5.47 0.78 8.86
CA ASN A 167 4.42 1.18 7.93
C ASN A 167 3.50 0.01 7.52
N ALA A 168 4.05 -1.20 7.30
CA ALA A 168 3.25 -2.39 6.99
C ALA A 168 2.36 -2.80 8.16
N HIS A 169 2.89 -2.78 9.40
CA HIS A 169 2.11 -3.01 10.61
C HIS A 169 0.97 -2.01 10.74
N ALA A 170 1.27 -0.71 10.66
CA ALA A 170 0.27 0.34 10.79
C ALA A 170 -0.80 0.27 9.67
N ALA A 171 -0.42 -0.03 8.43
CA ALA A 171 -1.37 -0.16 7.33
C ALA A 171 -2.33 -1.35 7.52
N GLY A 172 -1.82 -2.49 8.01
CA GLY A 172 -2.63 -3.68 8.28
C GLY A 172 -3.61 -3.44 9.44
N GLU A 173 -3.17 -2.83 10.52
CA GLU A 173 -4.01 -2.48 11.67
C GLU A 173 -5.06 -1.43 11.29
N LEU A 174 -4.67 -0.39 10.56
CA LEU A 174 -5.58 0.64 10.05
C LEU A 174 -6.68 0.03 9.16
N ALA A 175 -6.31 -0.85 8.21
CA ALA A 175 -7.28 -1.55 7.38
C ALA A 175 -8.26 -2.37 8.23
N SER A 176 -7.75 -3.19 9.16
CA SER A 176 -8.57 -4.00 10.05
C SER A 176 -9.53 -3.14 10.86
N THR A 177 -9.07 -2.03 11.43
CA THR A 177 -9.90 -1.10 12.21
C THR A 177 -11.00 -0.47 11.37
N ILE A 178 -10.67 0.07 10.19
CA ILE A 178 -11.66 0.66 9.28
C ILE A 178 -12.72 -0.37 8.88
N LEU A 179 -12.31 -1.58 8.52
CA LEU A 179 -13.19 -2.64 8.04
C LEU A 179 -14.12 -3.19 9.12
N THR A 180 -13.70 -3.14 10.37
CA THR A 180 -14.50 -3.64 11.49
C THR A 180 -15.38 -2.58 12.12
N THR A 181 -14.97 -1.30 12.10
CA THR A 181 -15.68 -0.22 12.78
C THR A 181 -16.63 0.57 11.88
N ILE A 182 -16.31 0.73 10.57
CA ILE A 182 -17.14 1.54 9.67
C ILE A 182 -18.23 0.70 9.02
N PRO A 183 -19.53 0.96 9.30
CA PRO A 183 -20.63 0.12 8.83
C PRO A 183 -20.72 -0.05 7.32
N LYS A 184 -20.32 0.98 6.55
CA LYS A 184 -20.29 0.97 5.08
C LYS A 184 -19.37 -0.15 4.58
N PHE A 185 -18.16 -0.25 5.11
CA PHE A 185 -17.15 -1.21 4.66
C PHE A 185 -17.34 -2.60 5.26
N ARG A 186 -17.76 -2.65 6.54
CA ARG A 186 -18.01 -3.92 7.26
C ARG A 186 -19.01 -4.84 6.56
N ARG A 187 -19.94 -4.28 5.78
CA ARG A 187 -20.99 -5.03 5.07
C ARG A 187 -20.52 -5.61 3.72
N MET A 188 -19.39 -5.16 3.20
CA MET A 188 -18.84 -5.64 1.93
C MET A 188 -18.01 -6.90 2.13
N ASN A 189 -18.05 -7.81 1.18
CA ASN A 189 -17.08 -8.90 1.13
C ASN A 189 -15.75 -8.42 0.49
N PRO A 190 -14.66 -9.20 0.57
CA PRO A 190 -13.36 -8.78 0.06
C PRO A 190 -13.36 -8.37 -1.42
N VAL A 191 -14.04 -9.10 -2.29
CA VAL A 191 -14.14 -8.81 -3.73
C VAL A 191 -14.90 -7.50 -3.97
N GLN A 192 -16.05 -7.34 -3.33
CA GLN A 192 -16.83 -6.09 -3.42
C GLN A 192 -16.03 -4.88 -2.95
N LEU A 193 -15.27 -5.04 -1.87
CA LEU A 193 -14.46 -3.95 -1.33
C LEU A 193 -13.30 -3.59 -2.27
N SER A 194 -12.60 -4.58 -2.83
CA SER A 194 -11.53 -4.35 -3.80
C SER A 194 -12.03 -3.60 -5.04
N THR A 195 -13.16 -4.04 -5.61
CA THR A 195 -13.81 -3.33 -6.73
C THR A 195 -14.22 -1.91 -6.35
N ALA A 196 -14.77 -1.72 -5.15
CA ALA A 196 -15.16 -0.40 -4.67
C ALA A 196 -13.93 0.52 -4.46
N CYS A 197 -12.81 -0.01 -3.95
CA CYS A 197 -11.55 0.74 -3.82
C CYS A 197 -11.09 1.27 -5.19
N GLN A 198 -11.11 0.44 -6.21
CA GLN A 198 -10.77 0.85 -7.58
C GLN A 198 -11.68 2.00 -8.06
N SER A 199 -13.00 1.83 -7.90
CA SER A 199 -13.96 2.86 -8.33
C SER A 199 -13.77 4.18 -7.58
N TRP A 200 -13.64 4.15 -6.26
CA TRP A 200 -13.41 5.35 -5.44
C TRP A 200 -12.07 6.03 -5.73
N TYR A 201 -11.03 5.24 -6.04
CA TYR A 201 -9.76 5.80 -6.47
C TYR A 201 -9.90 6.58 -7.78
N ILE A 202 -10.51 5.98 -8.80
CA ILE A 202 -10.72 6.60 -10.13
C ILE A 202 -11.58 7.86 -9.99
N GLU A 203 -12.65 7.81 -9.21
CA GLU A 203 -13.52 8.95 -8.94
C GLU A 203 -12.74 10.10 -8.29
N ALA A 204 -12.03 9.83 -7.20
CA ALA A 204 -11.26 10.83 -6.47
C ALA A 204 -10.14 11.46 -7.33
N GLU A 205 -9.44 10.68 -8.14
CA GLU A 205 -8.42 11.18 -9.06
C GLU A 205 -9.02 12.01 -10.20
N THR A 206 -10.16 11.60 -10.72
CA THR A 206 -10.88 12.36 -11.76
C THR A 206 -11.36 13.71 -11.22
N GLU A 207 -11.94 13.73 -10.03
CA GLU A 207 -12.36 14.97 -9.36
C GLU A 207 -11.18 15.90 -9.09
N PHE A 208 -10.07 15.35 -8.57
CA PHE A 208 -8.85 16.12 -8.31
C PHE A 208 -8.29 16.77 -9.57
N ARG A 209 -8.20 16.01 -10.67
CA ARG A 209 -7.73 16.50 -11.98
C ARG A 209 -8.66 17.57 -12.55
N THR A 210 -9.97 17.37 -12.41
CA THR A 210 -10.97 18.37 -12.81
C THR A 210 -10.80 19.65 -12.00
N TYR A 211 -10.58 19.54 -10.69
CA TYR A 211 -10.28 20.68 -9.83
C TYR A 211 -9.01 21.42 -10.27
N LEU A 212 -7.90 20.72 -10.53
CA LEU A 212 -6.66 21.35 -10.99
C LEU A 212 -6.86 22.14 -12.28
N ARG A 213 -7.54 21.55 -13.27
CA ARG A 213 -7.87 22.26 -14.52
C ARG A 213 -8.72 23.49 -14.29
N SER A 214 -9.69 23.43 -13.38
CA SER A 214 -10.51 24.60 -13.02
C SER A 214 -9.69 25.73 -12.38
N GLN A 215 -8.52 25.41 -11.79
CA GLN A 215 -7.57 26.38 -11.24
C GLN A 215 -6.51 26.82 -12.28
N GLY A 216 -6.63 26.43 -13.55
CA GLY A 216 -5.67 26.74 -14.59
C GLY A 216 -4.36 25.92 -14.52
N THR A 217 -4.38 24.82 -13.78
CA THR A 217 -3.24 23.91 -13.63
C THR A 217 -3.51 22.61 -14.39
N GLU A 218 -2.69 22.32 -15.43
CA GLU A 218 -2.74 21.00 -16.04
C GLU A 218 -2.05 19.96 -15.15
N PRO A 219 -2.66 18.78 -14.93
CA PRO A 219 -2.02 17.69 -14.22
C PRO A 219 -0.73 17.24 -14.94
N ASN A 220 0.40 17.28 -14.24
CA ASN A 220 1.73 17.03 -14.83
C ASN A 220 1.97 15.59 -15.31
N THR A 221 1.14 14.63 -14.90
CA THR A 221 1.31 13.21 -15.22
C THR A 221 -0.03 12.59 -15.61
N GLU A 222 0.00 11.47 -16.29
CA GLU A 222 -1.18 10.63 -16.45
C GLU A 222 -1.64 10.06 -15.09
N MET A 223 -2.91 9.65 -15.02
CA MET A 223 -3.43 8.99 -13.82
C MET A 223 -2.72 7.64 -13.65
N THR A 224 -2.10 7.42 -12.50
CA THR A 224 -1.56 6.11 -12.16
C THR A 224 -2.70 5.08 -12.18
N PRO A 225 -2.58 3.99 -12.94
CA PRO A 225 -3.65 3.00 -13.01
C PRO A 225 -3.82 2.27 -11.66
N TRP A 226 -5.03 1.79 -11.39
CA TRP A 226 -5.26 0.93 -10.24
C TRP A 226 -4.59 -0.44 -10.48
N PRO A 227 -3.80 -0.95 -9.53
CA PRO A 227 -2.96 -2.13 -9.71
C PRO A 227 -3.70 -3.46 -9.52
N SER A 228 -4.95 -3.57 -9.92
CA SER A 228 -5.69 -4.83 -9.87
C SER A 228 -5.66 -5.56 -11.21
N LEU A 229 -5.77 -6.88 -11.18
CA LEU A 229 -6.10 -7.65 -12.37
C LEU A 229 -7.50 -7.23 -12.83
N ASP A 230 -7.68 -7.09 -14.15
CA ASP A 230 -9.01 -7.10 -14.76
C ASP A 230 -9.60 -8.50 -14.59
N LEU A 231 -10.10 -8.78 -13.39
CA LEU A 231 -10.91 -9.98 -13.20
C LEU A 231 -12.19 -9.77 -14.03
N PRO A 232 -12.52 -10.69 -14.96
CA PRO A 232 -13.79 -10.62 -15.64
C PRO A 232 -14.87 -10.60 -14.57
N LEU A 233 -15.73 -9.57 -14.59
CA LEU A 233 -16.87 -9.46 -13.69
C LEU A 233 -17.61 -10.81 -13.79
N ALA A 234 -17.70 -11.52 -12.67
CA ALA A 234 -18.46 -12.73 -12.60
C ALA A 234 -19.89 -12.39 -13.03
N SER A 235 -20.28 -12.91 -14.20
CA SER A 235 -21.61 -12.79 -14.78
C SER A 235 -22.66 -13.50 -13.95
#